data_ba094c524e2ebcf131effe0669d8449c
#
_entry.id   ba094c524e2ebcf131effe0669d8449c
#
_cell.length_a   1.000
_cell.length_b   1.000
_cell.length_c   1.000
_cell.angle_alpha   90.00
_cell.angle_beta   90.00
_cell.angle_gamma   90.00
#
_symmetry.space_group_name_H-M   'P 1'
#
loop_
_entity.id
_entity.type
_entity.pdbx_description
1 polymer ?
#
loop_
_entity_poly.entity_id
_entity_poly.type
_entity_poly.pdbx_seq_one_letter_code
_entity_poly.pdbx_strand_id
1 'polypeptide(L)'
;MDKKVRLGIIGIGNMGSSHVGQILARKIERLEIGAICDEDPNRLRLYPQLKGFSCYKEMFASGLIDAVLISTPHYSHTEIGITAINAGLHTLVEKPLSVHKADCERLIAAFDQRSRKDLVFAEMFNQRTDPRYRKLRELLNSGELGEVHRVNWIITDWYRTEQYYASGGWRATWAGEGGGVLTNQCPHQLDLLQWLFGMPKKVRAHCHFGKYHNIEVEDACTAYLEYPNGATGVFITTTGEAPGTNRLEVATDRGRVIIDGNDLLWTRTTIPLSQHLRESKGGFTQPDTWEVRVPVSGIGGQHNEVLVNFVDAVLEGKELLGPASEGINGVELGNAMLMSALWNKTVELPLDSEAVEAQYRELIGKSRHKPKFRIDSGDFNNSFNSLADK
;
A
#
# COMPACT_ATOMS: atom_id res chain seq x y z
N MET A 1 18.09 1.31 31.51
CA MET A 1 17.99 0.59 30.22
C MET A 1 16.79 1.19 29.47
N ASP A 2 17.01 1.63 28.25
CA ASP A 2 15.92 2.18 27.46
C ASP A 2 14.85 1.11 27.24
N LYS A 3 13.58 1.48 27.40
CA LYS A 3 12.45 0.58 27.20
C LYS A 3 12.41 0.14 25.74
N LYS A 4 12.32 -1.16 25.50
CA LYS A 4 12.22 -1.75 24.16
C LYS A 4 10.84 -2.33 23.92
N VAL A 5 10.42 -2.32 22.66
CA VAL A 5 9.23 -3.04 22.19
C VAL A 5 9.65 -4.47 21.82
N ARG A 6 8.99 -5.46 22.40
CA ARG A 6 9.16 -6.87 22.05
C ARG A 6 8.15 -7.23 20.96
N LEU A 7 8.64 -7.45 19.73
CA LEU A 7 7.82 -7.69 18.56
C LEU A 7 7.64 -9.18 18.30
N GLY A 8 6.42 -9.63 18.11
CA GLY A 8 6.09 -10.90 17.48
C GLY A 8 5.97 -10.72 15.96
N ILE A 9 6.53 -11.61 15.15
CA ILE A 9 6.37 -11.58 13.70
C ILE A 9 5.61 -12.82 13.25
N ILE A 10 4.47 -12.63 12.56
CA ILE A 10 3.61 -13.70 12.04
C ILE A 10 3.74 -13.78 10.54
N GLY A 11 4.00 -15.00 10.03
CA GLY A 11 4.28 -15.22 8.61
C GLY A 11 5.75 -14.97 8.29
N ILE A 12 6.58 -16.03 8.39
CA ILE A 12 8.01 -16.01 8.07
C ILE A 12 8.21 -16.39 6.59
N GLY A 13 7.43 -15.72 5.73
CA GLY A 13 7.62 -15.71 4.28
C GLY A 13 8.73 -14.74 3.89
N ASN A 14 8.69 -14.26 2.65
CA ASN A 14 9.72 -13.33 2.15
C ASN A 14 9.76 -12.03 2.95
N MET A 15 8.58 -11.39 3.18
CA MET A 15 8.52 -10.14 3.95
C MET A 15 8.86 -10.34 5.41
N GLY A 16 8.25 -11.34 6.07
CA GLY A 16 8.54 -11.61 7.47
C GLY A 16 10.02 -11.94 7.70
N SER A 17 10.64 -12.74 6.82
CA SER A 17 12.08 -13.02 6.87
C SER A 17 12.93 -11.77 6.66
N SER A 18 12.53 -10.87 5.75
CA SER A 18 13.20 -9.58 5.57
C SER A 18 13.15 -8.73 6.85
N HIS A 19 11.97 -8.62 7.49
CA HIS A 19 11.83 -7.92 8.76
C HIS A 19 12.67 -8.55 9.88
N VAL A 20 12.66 -9.88 9.99
CA VAL A 20 13.53 -10.60 10.96
C VAL A 20 14.98 -10.22 10.74
N GLY A 21 15.46 -10.28 9.48
CA GLY A 21 16.85 -9.96 9.14
C GLY A 21 17.23 -8.52 9.49
N GLN A 22 16.37 -7.55 9.21
CA GLN A 22 16.62 -6.13 9.50
C GLN A 22 16.68 -5.86 11.01
N ILE A 23 15.79 -6.46 11.80
CA ILE A 23 15.77 -6.28 13.25
C ILE A 23 16.98 -6.98 13.90
N LEU A 24 17.30 -8.20 13.49
CA LEU A 24 18.50 -8.90 13.98
C LEU A 24 19.81 -8.16 13.64
N ALA A 25 19.86 -7.47 12.50
CA ALA A 25 20.96 -6.59 12.14
C ALA A 25 21.02 -5.29 12.96
N ARG A 26 20.14 -5.12 13.95
CA ARG A 26 20.04 -3.95 14.83
C ARG A 26 19.87 -2.62 14.08
N LYS A 27 19.19 -2.63 12.94
CA LYS A 27 18.87 -1.42 12.17
C LYS A 27 17.82 -0.55 12.83
N ILE A 28 17.10 -1.08 13.82
CA ILE A 28 16.03 -0.39 14.54
C ILE A 28 16.36 -0.47 16.03
N GLU A 29 16.69 0.69 16.59
CA GLU A 29 16.90 0.83 18.03
C GLU A 29 15.58 0.63 18.77
N ARG A 30 15.64 0.24 20.03
CA ARG A 30 14.48 0.02 20.92
C ARG A 30 13.44 -0.99 20.41
N LEU A 31 13.81 -1.83 19.41
CA LEU A 31 13.00 -2.93 18.91
C LEU A 31 13.79 -4.25 19.05
N GLU A 32 13.13 -5.27 19.55
CA GLU A 32 13.68 -6.63 19.59
C GLU A 32 12.61 -7.66 19.24
N ILE A 33 13.01 -8.80 18.70
CA ILE A 33 12.10 -9.90 18.38
C ILE A 33 11.88 -10.71 19.63
N GLY A 34 10.63 -10.70 20.15
CA GLY A 34 10.21 -11.52 21.27
C GLY A 34 9.86 -12.95 20.85
N ALA A 35 9.26 -13.10 19.66
CA ALA A 35 8.87 -14.40 19.11
C ALA A 35 8.60 -14.33 17.60
N ILE A 36 8.61 -15.48 16.93
CA ILE A 36 8.18 -15.64 15.54
C ILE A 36 7.10 -16.72 15.43
N CYS A 37 6.21 -16.60 14.44
CA CYS A 37 5.16 -17.55 14.20
C CYS A 37 4.99 -17.86 12.71
N ASP A 38 4.96 -19.14 12.36
CA ASP A 38 4.62 -19.64 11.02
C ASP A 38 4.05 -21.05 11.09
N GLU A 39 3.10 -21.37 10.24
CA GLU A 39 2.52 -22.73 10.15
C GLU A 39 3.52 -23.76 9.59
N ASP A 40 4.51 -23.32 8.80
CA ASP A 40 5.57 -24.17 8.28
C ASP A 40 6.76 -24.22 9.27
N PRO A 41 6.96 -25.35 9.97
CA PRO A 41 8.06 -25.47 10.92
C PRO A 41 9.44 -25.34 10.29
N ASN A 42 9.56 -25.53 8.97
CA ASN A 42 10.87 -25.35 8.30
C ASN A 42 11.27 -23.87 8.26
N ARG A 43 10.31 -22.95 8.19
CA ARG A 43 10.58 -21.50 8.26
C ARG A 43 11.06 -21.10 9.64
N LEU A 44 10.47 -21.66 10.69
CA LEU A 44 10.89 -21.40 12.08
C LEU A 44 12.32 -21.90 12.33
N ARG A 45 12.70 -23.04 11.71
CA ARG A 45 14.07 -23.61 11.84
C ARG A 45 15.16 -22.73 11.23
N LEU A 46 14.84 -21.78 10.37
CA LEU A 46 15.80 -20.81 9.84
C LEU A 46 16.32 -19.86 10.93
N TYR A 47 15.61 -19.74 12.05
CA TYR A 47 15.91 -18.84 13.15
C TYR A 47 15.93 -19.56 14.50
N PRO A 48 16.85 -20.53 14.72
CA PRO A 48 16.85 -21.36 15.92
C PRO A 48 17.10 -20.58 17.22
N GLN A 49 17.64 -19.35 17.09
CA GLN A 49 17.89 -18.43 18.22
C GLN A 49 16.63 -17.71 18.70
N LEU A 50 15.53 -17.77 17.94
CA LEU A 50 14.27 -17.10 18.26
C LEU A 50 13.24 -18.12 18.79
N LYS A 51 12.36 -17.68 19.69
CA LYS A 51 11.24 -18.51 20.13
C LYS A 51 10.21 -18.61 19.00
N GLY A 52 10.03 -19.81 18.46
CA GLY A 52 9.06 -20.13 17.40
C GLY A 52 7.75 -20.67 17.96
N PHE A 53 6.63 -20.30 17.27
CA PHE A 53 5.28 -20.82 17.51
C PHE A 53 4.66 -21.26 16.17
N SER A 54 3.90 -22.35 16.18
CA SER A 54 3.10 -22.79 15.03
C SER A 54 1.68 -22.16 15.03
N CYS A 55 1.25 -21.61 16.15
CA CYS A 55 -0.05 -20.99 16.35
C CYS A 55 0.11 -19.57 16.92
N TYR A 56 -0.41 -18.57 16.23
CA TYR A 56 -0.31 -17.19 16.68
C TYR A 56 -1.06 -16.93 17.99
N LYS A 57 -2.14 -17.67 18.28
CA LYS A 57 -2.90 -17.53 19.55
C LYS A 57 -2.06 -17.93 20.76
N GLU A 58 -1.23 -18.98 20.61
CA GLU A 58 -0.27 -19.38 21.65
C GLU A 58 0.84 -18.33 21.83
N MET A 59 1.33 -17.73 20.73
CA MET A 59 2.30 -16.65 20.80
C MET A 59 1.71 -15.44 21.53
N PHE A 60 0.47 -15.06 21.26
CA PHE A 60 -0.19 -13.93 21.94
C PHE A 60 -0.36 -14.19 23.45
N ALA A 61 -0.67 -15.41 23.84
CA ALA A 61 -0.81 -15.80 25.24
C ALA A 61 0.53 -15.98 25.99
N SER A 62 1.66 -15.97 25.29
CA SER A 62 2.97 -16.31 25.87
C SER A 62 3.57 -15.25 26.80
N GLY A 63 3.11 -14.00 26.73
CA GLY A 63 3.71 -12.88 27.47
C GLY A 63 5.10 -12.45 26.97
N LEU A 64 5.57 -13.00 25.85
CA LEU A 64 6.89 -12.68 25.27
C LEU A 64 6.91 -11.45 24.39
N ILE A 65 5.75 -10.93 23.99
CA ILE A 65 5.59 -9.84 23.02
C ILE A 65 4.71 -8.72 23.56
N ASP A 66 4.97 -7.49 23.15
CA ASP A 66 4.17 -6.29 23.43
C ASP A 66 3.43 -5.83 22.17
N ALA A 67 3.95 -6.20 21.00
CA ALA A 67 3.45 -5.81 19.69
C ALA A 67 3.56 -6.98 18.71
N VAL A 68 2.80 -6.88 17.60
CA VAL A 68 2.84 -7.87 16.52
C VAL A 68 2.96 -7.19 15.16
N LEU A 69 3.79 -7.79 14.28
CA LEU A 69 3.82 -7.53 12.85
C LEU A 69 3.19 -8.71 12.12
N ILE A 70 2.13 -8.44 11.34
CA ILE A 70 1.39 -9.45 10.57
C ILE A 70 1.86 -9.37 9.12
N SER A 71 2.53 -10.41 8.63
CA SER A 71 3.08 -10.54 7.26
C SER A 71 2.67 -11.86 6.59
N THR A 72 1.44 -12.28 6.86
CA THR A 72 0.77 -13.47 6.31
C THR A 72 0.13 -13.16 4.95
N PRO A 73 -0.49 -14.14 4.24
CA PRO A 73 -1.39 -13.86 3.12
C PRO A 73 -2.57 -12.96 3.53
N HIS A 74 -3.06 -12.16 2.60
CA HIS A 74 -3.90 -10.99 2.84
C HIS A 74 -5.20 -11.29 3.63
N TYR A 75 -5.91 -12.38 3.32
CA TYR A 75 -7.15 -12.74 4.04
C TYR A 75 -6.93 -12.99 5.54
N SER A 76 -5.74 -13.45 5.92
CA SER A 76 -5.43 -13.72 7.33
C SER A 76 -5.20 -12.44 8.14
N HIS A 77 -4.95 -11.30 7.48
CA HIS A 77 -4.69 -10.02 8.18
C HIS A 77 -5.85 -9.64 9.11
N THR A 78 -7.09 -9.81 8.65
CA THR A 78 -8.29 -9.42 9.40
C THR A 78 -8.44 -10.26 10.68
N GLU A 79 -8.44 -11.59 10.57
CA GLU A 79 -8.65 -12.47 11.76
C GLU A 79 -7.51 -12.31 12.77
N ILE A 80 -6.26 -12.33 12.29
CA ILE A 80 -5.09 -12.22 13.15
C ILE A 80 -5.03 -10.83 13.79
N GLY A 81 -5.32 -9.77 13.03
CA GLY A 81 -5.34 -8.39 13.54
C GLY A 81 -6.40 -8.19 14.64
N ILE A 82 -7.63 -8.65 14.41
CA ILE A 82 -8.71 -8.60 15.41
C ILE A 82 -8.30 -9.37 16.68
N THR A 83 -7.72 -10.55 16.52
CA THR A 83 -7.26 -11.36 17.66
C THR A 83 -6.12 -10.66 18.42
N ALA A 84 -5.19 -10.03 17.74
CA ALA A 84 -4.08 -9.29 18.35
C ALA A 84 -4.58 -8.07 19.14
N ILE A 85 -5.48 -7.28 18.57
CA ILE A 85 -6.09 -6.11 19.22
C ILE A 85 -6.85 -6.54 20.48
N ASN A 86 -7.63 -7.61 20.39
CA ASN A 86 -8.38 -8.15 21.53
C ASN A 86 -7.46 -8.75 22.62
N ALA A 87 -6.29 -9.24 22.22
CA ALA A 87 -5.25 -9.68 23.16
C ALA A 87 -4.47 -8.52 23.80
N GLY A 88 -4.78 -7.27 23.43
CA GLY A 88 -4.12 -6.09 23.97
C GLY A 88 -2.71 -5.84 23.42
N LEU A 89 -2.42 -6.27 22.20
CA LEU A 89 -1.13 -6.07 21.52
C LEU A 89 -1.17 -4.85 20.59
N HIS A 90 -0.11 -4.05 20.58
CA HIS A 90 0.12 -3.07 19.51
C HIS A 90 0.25 -3.84 18.20
N THR A 91 -0.37 -3.35 17.13
CA THR A 91 -0.50 -4.12 15.89
C THR A 91 0.00 -3.31 14.69
N LEU A 92 0.93 -3.89 13.94
CA LEU A 92 1.38 -3.43 12.64
C LEU A 92 1.04 -4.49 11.59
N VAL A 93 0.36 -4.09 10.52
CA VAL A 93 -0.07 -5.00 9.45
C VAL A 93 0.68 -4.68 8.17
N GLU A 94 1.16 -5.70 7.47
CA GLU A 94 1.66 -5.56 6.10
C GLU A 94 0.52 -5.13 5.17
N LYS A 95 0.89 -4.43 4.12
CA LYS A 95 -0.07 -4.02 3.09
C LYS A 95 -0.52 -5.23 2.23
N PRO A 96 -1.76 -5.20 1.73
CA PRO A 96 -2.85 -4.28 2.06
C PRO A 96 -3.42 -4.60 3.45
N LEU A 97 -4.13 -3.64 4.05
CA LEU A 97 -4.76 -3.82 5.36
C LEU A 97 -5.62 -5.10 5.42
N SER A 98 -6.39 -5.33 4.37
CA SER A 98 -7.09 -6.57 4.07
C SER A 98 -7.42 -6.65 2.57
N VAL A 99 -8.17 -7.67 2.13
CA VAL A 99 -8.51 -7.87 0.71
C VAL A 99 -9.64 -6.94 0.25
N HIS A 100 -10.67 -6.78 1.07
CA HIS A 100 -11.83 -5.99 0.69
C HIS A 100 -12.33 -5.10 1.84
N LYS A 101 -13.11 -4.07 1.45
CA LYS A 101 -13.59 -3.02 2.34
C LYS A 101 -14.25 -3.56 3.60
N ALA A 102 -15.15 -4.54 3.51
CA ALA A 102 -15.87 -5.08 4.67
C ALA A 102 -14.92 -5.71 5.71
N ASP A 103 -13.82 -6.34 5.27
CA ASP A 103 -12.80 -6.88 6.17
C ASP A 103 -12.03 -5.75 6.87
N CYS A 104 -11.72 -4.68 6.14
CA CYS A 104 -11.09 -3.49 6.74
C CYS A 104 -12.01 -2.85 7.79
N GLU A 105 -13.30 -2.73 7.50
CA GLU A 105 -14.31 -2.20 8.45
C GLU A 105 -14.37 -3.05 9.72
N ARG A 106 -14.37 -4.39 9.60
CA ARG A 106 -14.34 -5.30 10.75
C ARG A 106 -13.09 -5.12 11.61
N LEU A 107 -11.94 -4.99 10.98
CA LEU A 107 -10.67 -4.82 11.67
C LEU A 107 -10.56 -3.46 12.37
N ILE A 108 -10.99 -2.38 11.69
CA ILE A 108 -11.04 -1.03 12.25
C ILE A 108 -12.04 -0.96 13.41
N ALA A 109 -13.23 -1.56 13.25
CA ALA A 109 -14.23 -1.62 14.31
C ALA A 109 -13.72 -2.34 15.58
N ALA A 110 -12.95 -3.42 15.42
CA ALA A 110 -12.31 -4.08 16.55
C ALA A 110 -11.31 -3.16 17.27
N PHE A 111 -10.56 -2.36 16.52
CA PHE A 111 -9.65 -1.38 17.10
C PHE A 111 -10.39 -0.26 17.82
N ASP A 112 -11.47 0.25 17.26
CA ASP A 112 -12.27 1.32 17.87
C ASP A 112 -12.91 0.88 19.18
N GLN A 113 -13.34 -0.38 19.24
CA GLN A 113 -13.99 -1.01 20.40
C GLN A 113 -13.00 -1.57 21.43
N ARG A 114 -11.67 -1.47 21.17
CA ARG A 114 -10.64 -2.01 22.04
C ARG A 114 -10.76 -1.53 23.51
N SER A 115 -10.52 -2.41 24.44
CA SER A 115 -10.52 -2.10 25.89
C SER A 115 -9.30 -1.27 26.29
N ARG A 116 -8.13 -1.62 25.76
CA ARG A 116 -6.86 -0.94 26.01
C ARG A 116 -6.69 0.24 25.03
N LYS A 117 -6.91 1.47 25.51
CA LYS A 117 -6.98 2.68 24.65
C LYS A 117 -5.63 3.19 24.13
N ASP A 118 -4.52 2.83 24.77
CA ASP A 118 -3.16 3.19 24.35
C ASP A 118 -2.59 2.29 23.25
N LEU A 119 -3.37 1.34 22.72
CA LEU A 119 -2.91 0.50 21.62
C LEU A 119 -2.65 1.33 20.37
N VAL A 120 -1.52 1.02 19.73
CA VAL A 120 -1.12 1.54 18.42
C VAL A 120 -1.53 0.54 17.34
N PHE A 121 -2.14 1.04 16.26
CA PHE A 121 -2.54 0.24 15.11
C PHE A 121 -2.08 0.92 13.83
N ALA A 122 -1.12 0.30 13.15
CA ALA A 122 -0.45 0.85 11.97
C ALA A 122 -0.47 -0.13 10.79
N GLU A 123 -0.30 0.41 9.58
CA GLU A 123 -0.08 -0.33 8.35
C GLU A 123 1.29 0.02 7.74
N MET A 124 1.89 -0.94 7.02
CA MET A 124 3.23 -0.81 6.44
C MET A 124 3.23 0.05 5.17
N PHE A 125 2.96 1.33 5.31
CA PHE A 125 2.99 2.32 4.22
C PHE A 125 4.39 2.89 3.99
N ASN A 126 5.34 2.01 3.68
CA ASN A 126 6.75 2.38 3.53
C ASN A 126 6.99 3.46 2.47
N GLN A 127 6.20 3.52 1.40
CA GLN A 127 6.36 4.56 0.37
C GLN A 127 5.94 5.97 0.83
N ARG A 128 5.21 6.12 1.94
CA ARG A 128 5.00 7.42 2.59
C ARG A 128 6.28 8.01 3.17
N THR A 129 7.36 7.24 3.27
CA THR A 129 8.68 7.73 3.68
C THR A 129 9.48 8.34 2.52
N ASP A 130 9.06 8.14 1.27
CA ASP A 130 9.75 8.65 0.09
C ASP A 130 9.72 10.19 0.05
N PRO A 131 10.89 10.84 -0.03
CA PRO A 131 10.97 12.31 0.00
C PRO A 131 10.21 13.00 -1.13
N ARG A 132 10.05 12.36 -2.29
CA ARG A 132 9.31 12.93 -3.44
C ARG A 132 7.83 13.08 -3.12
N TYR A 133 7.21 12.02 -2.58
CA TYR A 133 5.79 12.05 -2.23
C TYR A 133 5.52 12.92 -1.01
N ARG A 134 6.43 12.92 -0.02
CA ARG A 134 6.36 13.84 1.14
C ARG A 134 6.41 15.29 0.68
N LYS A 135 7.35 15.63 -0.20
CA LYS A 135 7.48 16.99 -0.71
C LYS A 135 6.28 17.40 -1.57
N LEU A 136 5.77 16.51 -2.41
CA LEU A 136 4.54 16.79 -3.16
C LEU A 136 3.36 17.05 -2.21
N ARG A 137 3.20 16.25 -1.14
CA ARG A 137 2.16 16.45 -0.13
C ARG A 137 2.32 17.78 0.60
N GLU A 138 3.54 18.16 0.95
CA GLU A 138 3.84 19.46 1.55
C GLU A 138 3.40 20.61 0.63
N LEU A 139 3.75 20.55 -0.66
CA LEU A 139 3.37 21.55 -1.65
C LEU A 139 1.84 21.61 -1.87
N LEU A 140 1.15 20.48 -1.86
CA LEU A 140 -0.31 20.42 -1.93
C LEU A 140 -0.96 21.05 -0.69
N ASN A 141 -0.50 20.68 0.50
CA ASN A 141 -1.06 21.16 1.78
C ASN A 141 -0.75 22.62 2.08
N SER A 142 0.39 23.15 1.60
CA SER A 142 0.73 24.57 1.76
C SER A 142 -0.13 25.50 0.89
N GLY A 143 -0.84 24.93 -0.10
CA GLY A 143 -1.60 25.69 -1.08
C GLY A 143 -0.75 26.36 -2.17
N GLU A 144 0.57 26.14 -2.18
CA GLU A 144 1.46 26.73 -3.19
C GLU A 144 1.12 26.30 -4.62
N LEU A 145 0.61 25.08 -4.79
CA LEU A 145 0.20 24.57 -6.09
C LEU A 145 -1.16 25.11 -6.55
N GLY A 146 -1.95 25.68 -5.64
CA GLY A 146 -3.34 26.02 -5.91
C GLY A 146 -4.20 24.76 -6.05
N GLU A 147 -5.36 24.91 -6.67
CA GLU A 147 -6.31 23.81 -6.85
C GLU A 147 -5.77 22.75 -7.82
N VAL A 148 -5.97 21.47 -7.50
CA VAL A 148 -5.65 20.34 -8.40
C VAL A 148 -6.76 20.21 -9.42
N HIS A 149 -6.39 20.16 -10.70
CA HIS A 149 -7.30 20.01 -11.84
C HIS A 149 -7.29 18.60 -12.42
N ARG A 150 -6.09 17.97 -12.48
CA ARG A 150 -5.93 16.65 -13.11
C ARG A 150 -4.75 15.90 -12.49
N VAL A 151 -4.94 14.60 -12.29
CA VAL A 151 -3.91 13.66 -11.81
C VAL A 151 -3.78 12.52 -12.81
N ASN A 152 -2.58 12.29 -13.34
CA ASN A 152 -2.28 11.15 -14.19
C ASN A 152 -1.15 10.35 -13.56
N TRP A 153 -1.39 9.09 -13.27
CA TRP A 153 -0.35 8.20 -12.78
C TRP A 153 -0.27 6.95 -13.64
N ILE A 154 0.87 6.78 -14.30
CA ILE A 154 1.23 5.57 -15.01
C ILE A 154 2.25 4.85 -14.15
N ILE A 155 1.93 3.63 -13.73
CA ILE A 155 2.77 2.79 -12.88
C ILE A 155 2.77 1.37 -13.44
N THR A 156 3.65 1.11 -14.41
CA THR A 156 3.76 -0.14 -15.14
C THR A 156 5.11 -0.83 -14.96
N ASP A 157 5.94 -0.30 -14.05
CA ASP A 157 7.26 -0.86 -13.72
C ASP A 157 7.22 -2.04 -12.74
N TRP A 158 6.02 -2.56 -12.45
CA TRP A 158 5.78 -3.76 -11.65
C TRP A 158 5.88 -5.07 -12.46
N TYR A 159 6.73 -5.13 -13.47
CA TYR A 159 6.89 -6.34 -14.28
C TYR A 159 7.05 -7.61 -13.44
N ARG A 160 6.30 -8.65 -13.78
CA ARG A 160 6.36 -9.97 -13.15
C ARG A 160 6.44 -11.04 -14.21
N THR A 161 7.11 -12.16 -13.90
CA THR A 161 7.19 -13.33 -14.76
C THR A 161 6.15 -14.38 -14.36
N GLU A 162 5.89 -15.35 -15.24
CA GLU A 162 5.09 -16.52 -14.89
C GLU A 162 5.64 -17.26 -13.65
N GLN A 163 6.96 -17.28 -13.49
CA GLN A 163 7.60 -17.90 -12.34
C GLN A 163 7.25 -17.22 -11.02
N TYR A 164 7.15 -15.88 -11.00
CA TYR A 164 6.68 -15.15 -9.83
C TYR A 164 5.27 -15.61 -9.40
N TYR A 165 4.36 -15.72 -10.36
CA TYR A 165 2.98 -16.14 -10.09
C TYR A 165 2.84 -17.63 -9.76
N ALA A 166 3.78 -18.46 -10.17
CA ALA A 166 3.87 -19.86 -9.77
C ALA A 166 4.45 -20.04 -8.36
N SER A 167 5.11 -19.01 -7.79
CA SER A 167 5.67 -19.05 -6.45
C SER A 167 4.57 -18.94 -5.38
N GLY A 168 4.45 -19.96 -4.52
CA GLY A 168 3.45 -20.01 -3.45
C GLY A 168 2.02 -20.20 -3.97
N GLY A 169 1.35 -21.23 -3.56
CA GLY A 169 0.05 -21.64 -4.09
C GLY A 169 -1.14 -20.68 -3.86
N TRP A 170 -0.92 -19.55 -3.18
CA TRP A 170 -1.93 -18.53 -2.89
C TRP A 170 -1.93 -17.37 -3.89
N ARG A 171 -0.77 -17.12 -4.57
CA ARG A 171 -0.62 -15.99 -5.48
C ARG A 171 -1.52 -16.07 -6.69
N ALA A 172 -1.96 -14.91 -7.16
CA ALA A 172 -2.76 -14.74 -8.37
C ALA A 172 -4.03 -15.58 -8.42
N THR A 173 -4.63 -15.86 -7.25
CA THR A 173 -5.91 -16.53 -7.12
C THR A 173 -6.89 -15.73 -6.28
N TRP A 174 -8.17 -15.79 -6.61
CA TRP A 174 -9.21 -15.11 -5.83
C TRP A 174 -9.28 -15.64 -4.39
N ALA A 175 -9.13 -16.95 -4.19
CA ALA A 175 -9.21 -17.57 -2.87
C ALA A 175 -7.95 -17.35 -2.01
N GLY A 176 -6.80 -17.09 -2.63
CA GLY A 176 -5.53 -16.99 -1.89
C GLY A 176 -5.06 -15.55 -1.72
N GLU A 177 -5.00 -14.77 -2.81
CA GLU A 177 -4.49 -13.40 -2.81
C GLU A 177 -5.60 -12.35 -2.78
N GLY A 178 -6.77 -12.69 -3.37
CA GLY A 178 -7.93 -11.82 -3.43
C GLY A 178 -7.86 -10.74 -4.52
N GLY A 179 -6.94 -10.87 -5.48
CA GLY A 179 -6.73 -9.97 -6.60
C GLY A 179 -5.32 -10.08 -7.15
N GLY A 180 -4.99 -9.23 -8.09
CA GLY A 180 -3.71 -9.21 -8.78
C GLY A 180 -2.94 -7.92 -8.55
N VAL A 181 -2.68 -7.18 -9.64
CA VAL A 181 -1.86 -5.96 -9.59
C VAL A 181 -2.41 -4.90 -8.63
N LEU A 182 -3.72 -4.74 -8.54
CA LEU A 182 -4.35 -3.76 -7.65
C LEU A 182 -4.22 -4.14 -6.17
N THR A 183 -4.24 -5.45 -5.86
CA THR A 183 -4.24 -5.94 -4.47
C THR A 183 -2.84 -6.22 -3.93
N ASN A 184 -1.86 -6.53 -4.78
CA ASN A 184 -0.52 -6.91 -4.33
C ASN A 184 0.58 -5.93 -4.74
N GLN A 185 0.67 -5.53 -6.02
CA GLN A 185 1.75 -4.67 -6.48
C GLN A 185 1.48 -3.20 -6.22
N CYS A 186 0.25 -2.74 -6.43
CA CYS A 186 -0.14 -1.33 -6.35
C CYS A 186 -0.78 -0.83 -5.05
N PRO A 187 -0.92 -1.57 -3.93
CA PRO A 187 -1.47 -1.00 -2.70
C PRO A 187 -0.75 0.27 -2.24
N HIS A 188 0.57 0.34 -2.42
CA HIS A 188 1.35 1.54 -2.08
C HIS A 188 0.96 2.76 -2.93
N GLN A 189 0.74 2.56 -4.24
CA GLN A 189 0.34 3.66 -5.12
C GLN A 189 -1.11 4.05 -4.90
N LEU A 190 -1.98 3.09 -4.58
CA LEU A 190 -3.37 3.38 -4.21
C LEU A 190 -3.44 4.13 -2.88
N ASP A 191 -2.60 3.76 -1.91
CA ASP A 191 -2.44 4.51 -0.67
C ASP A 191 -1.94 5.94 -0.94
N LEU A 192 -0.84 6.09 -1.69
CA LEU A 192 -0.30 7.42 -2.02
C LEU A 192 -1.29 8.27 -2.82
N LEU A 193 -2.09 7.67 -3.71
CA LEU A 193 -3.08 8.39 -4.51
C LEU A 193 -4.12 9.06 -3.61
N GLN A 194 -4.71 8.31 -2.66
CA GLN A 194 -5.66 8.87 -1.71
C GLN A 194 -4.99 9.79 -0.67
N TRP A 195 -3.77 9.49 -0.27
CA TRP A 195 -3.01 10.27 0.71
C TRP A 195 -2.62 11.66 0.19
N LEU A 196 -2.36 11.77 -1.12
CA LEU A 196 -2.00 13.04 -1.79
C LEU A 196 -3.23 13.83 -2.23
N PHE A 197 -4.25 13.16 -2.78
CA PHE A 197 -5.33 13.84 -3.49
C PHE A 197 -6.73 13.60 -2.88
N GLY A 198 -6.82 12.79 -1.82
CA GLY A 198 -8.09 12.36 -1.25
C GLY A 198 -8.79 11.27 -2.10
N MET A 199 -9.96 10.84 -1.63
CA MET A 199 -10.75 9.84 -2.32
C MET A 199 -11.55 10.46 -3.48
N PRO A 200 -11.58 9.81 -4.67
CA PRO A 200 -12.48 10.22 -5.73
C PRO A 200 -13.94 9.93 -5.34
N LYS A 201 -14.88 10.63 -5.94
CA LYS A 201 -16.31 10.35 -5.78
C LYS A 201 -16.83 9.29 -6.73
N LYS A 202 -16.16 9.12 -7.90
CA LYS A 202 -16.54 8.15 -8.93
C LYS A 202 -15.32 7.51 -9.56
N VAL A 203 -15.46 6.24 -9.92
CA VAL A 203 -14.43 5.45 -10.60
C VAL A 203 -15.04 4.70 -11.78
N ARG A 204 -14.42 4.83 -12.96
CA ARG A 204 -14.67 3.97 -14.11
C ARG A 204 -13.36 3.27 -14.49
N ALA A 205 -13.34 1.94 -14.48
CA ALA A 205 -12.12 1.19 -14.77
C ALA A 205 -12.37 0.03 -15.73
N HIS A 206 -11.29 -0.36 -16.40
CA HIS A 206 -11.18 -1.53 -17.24
C HIS A 206 -10.01 -2.37 -16.75
N CYS A 207 -10.30 -3.56 -16.24
CA CYS A 207 -9.30 -4.55 -15.84
C CYS A 207 -9.21 -5.67 -16.86
N HIS A 208 -8.02 -6.20 -17.02
CA HIS A 208 -7.78 -7.41 -17.80
C HIS A 208 -7.30 -8.51 -16.86
N PHE A 209 -7.93 -9.66 -16.96
CA PHE A 209 -7.68 -10.82 -16.11
C PHE A 209 -6.86 -11.84 -16.90
N GLY A 210 -5.63 -12.12 -16.46
CA GLY A 210 -4.74 -13.04 -17.15
C GLY A 210 -4.44 -12.63 -18.60
N LYS A 211 -4.25 -11.34 -18.88
CA LYS A 211 -3.93 -10.85 -20.22
C LYS A 211 -2.51 -11.23 -20.64
N TYR A 212 -1.57 -11.10 -19.70
CA TYR A 212 -0.15 -11.33 -19.93
C TYR A 212 0.34 -12.61 -19.27
N HIS A 213 -0.40 -13.15 -18.29
CA HIS A 213 0.00 -14.26 -17.46
C HIS A 213 -1.12 -15.30 -17.35
N ASN A 214 -0.75 -16.55 -17.10
CA ASN A 214 -1.74 -17.59 -16.83
C ASN A 214 -2.25 -17.52 -15.37
N ILE A 215 -3.05 -16.50 -15.08
CA ILE A 215 -3.61 -16.19 -13.77
C ILE A 215 -5.11 -15.90 -13.88
N GLU A 216 -5.84 -15.96 -12.77
CA GLU A 216 -7.30 -15.71 -12.74
C GLU A 216 -7.67 -14.29 -12.29
N VAL A 217 -6.71 -13.54 -11.79
CA VAL A 217 -6.87 -12.18 -11.28
C VAL A 217 -6.37 -11.15 -12.32
N GLU A 218 -6.57 -9.87 -12.03
CA GLU A 218 -6.16 -8.80 -12.93
C GLU A 218 -4.63 -8.59 -12.95
N ASP A 219 -4.06 -8.51 -14.15
CA ASP A 219 -2.66 -8.16 -14.41
C ASP A 219 -2.50 -6.81 -15.13
N ALA A 220 -3.61 -6.15 -15.46
CA ALA A 220 -3.63 -4.80 -16.00
C ALA A 220 -4.92 -4.07 -15.61
N CYS A 221 -4.81 -2.78 -15.32
CA CYS A 221 -5.94 -1.90 -15.04
C CYS A 221 -5.70 -0.51 -15.62
N THR A 222 -6.75 0.08 -16.22
CA THR A 222 -6.82 1.49 -16.57
C THR A 222 -8.10 2.07 -15.98
N ALA A 223 -7.96 3.09 -15.12
CA ALA A 223 -9.06 3.72 -14.41
C ALA A 223 -9.13 5.22 -14.66
N TYR A 224 -10.36 5.72 -14.81
CA TYR A 224 -10.71 7.12 -14.79
C TYR A 224 -11.36 7.46 -13.45
N LEU A 225 -10.95 8.58 -12.84
CA LEU A 225 -11.35 9.03 -11.52
C LEU A 225 -11.98 10.43 -11.59
N GLU A 226 -13.05 10.65 -10.84
CA GLU A 226 -13.64 11.97 -10.65
C GLU A 226 -13.58 12.35 -9.17
N TYR A 227 -12.99 13.51 -8.86
CA TYR A 227 -12.85 14.02 -7.50
C TYR A 227 -13.98 14.98 -7.13
N PRO A 228 -14.26 15.19 -5.82
CA PRO A 228 -15.32 16.08 -5.36
C PRO A 228 -15.21 17.53 -5.84
N ASN A 229 -13.99 18.05 -5.98
CA ASN A 229 -13.70 19.39 -6.48
C ASN A 229 -13.80 19.54 -8.00
N GLY A 230 -14.15 18.48 -8.72
CA GLY A 230 -14.21 18.45 -10.18
C GLY A 230 -12.91 18.07 -10.88
N ALA A 231 -11.83 17.87 -10.14
CA ALA A 231 -10.60 17.31 -10.71
C ALA A 231 -10.85 15.92 -11.29
N THR A 232 -10.07 15.57 -12.30
CA THR A 232 -10.11 14.25 -12.93
C THR A 232 -8.80 13.51 -12.75
N GLY A 233 -8.84 12.17 -12.77
CA GLY A 233 -7.65 11.36 -12.67
C GLY A 233 -7.65 10.20 -13.66
N VAL A 234 -6.44 9.78 -14.04
CA VAL A 234 -6.20 8.53 -14.77
C VAL A 234 -5.13 7.75 -14.03
N PHE A 235 -5.43 6.48 -13.74
CA PHE A 235 -4.49 5.54 -13.13
C PHE A 235 -4.31 4.34 -14.06
N ILE A 236 -3.07 4.05 -14.43
CA ILE A 236 -2.73 2.93 -15.33
C ILE A 236 -1.70 2.06 -14.64
N THR A 237 -1.97 0.75 -14.56
CA THR A 237 -1.03 -0.21 -13.98
C THR A 237 -1.07 -1.55 -14.70
N THR A 238 0.07 -2.23 -14.73
CA THR A 238 0.19 -3.61 -15.23
C THR A 238 1.45 -4.28 -14.68
N THR A 239 1.43 -5.62 -14.68
CA THR A 239 2.61 -6.45 -14.40
C THR A 239 3.22 -7.06 -15.65
N GLY A 240 2.70 -6.74 -16.84
CA GLY A 240 3.10 -7.30 -18.14
C GLY A 240 3.90 -6.36 -19.04
N GLU A 241 4.43 -5.24 -18.52
CA GLU A 241 5.19 -4.26 -19.29
C GLU A 241 6.63 -4.14 -18.78
N ALA A 242 7.59 -4.15 -19.68
CA ALA A 242 9.01 -3.88 -19.41
C ALA A 242 9.62 -3.08 -20.59
N PRO A 243 10.39 -2.02 -20.30
CA PRO A 243 10.92 -1.61 -18.99
C PRO A 243 9.90 -0.95 -18.05
N GLY A 244 8.66 -0.70 -18.48
CA GLY A 244 7.62 -0.04 -17.71
C GLY A 244 7.83 1.46 -17.50
N THR A 245 6.87 2.10 -16.89
CA THR A 245 6.84 3.54 -16.59
C THR A 245 6.39 3.75 -15.16
N ASN A 246 7.02 4.67 -14.44
CA ASN A 246 6.51 5.21 -13.18
C ASN A 246 6.54 6.73 -13.26
N ARG A 247 5.41 7.32 -13.64
CA ARG A 247 5.29 8.76 -13.87
C ARG A 247 3.96 9.28 -13.30
N LEU A 248 4.09 10.16 -12.31
CA LEU A 248 2.97 10.92 -11.75
C LEU A 248 3.03 12.36 -12.29
N GLU A 249 1.94 12.79 -12.94
CA GLU A 249 1.77 14.15 -13.42
C GLU A 249 0.53 14.79 -12.80
N VAL A 250 0.68 15.96 -12.20
CA VAL A 250 -0.38 16.72 -11.53
C VAL A 250 -0.49 18.10 -12.17
N ALA A 251 -1.63 18.38 -12.81
CA ALA A 251 -1.95 19.74 -13.31
C ALA A 251 -2.73 20.49 -12.21
N THR A 252 -2.31 21.72 -11.95
CA THR A 252 -2.85 22.55 -10.87
C THR A 252 -3.07 23.98 -11.34
N ASP A 253 -3.71 24.81 -10.54
CA ASP A 253 -3.90 26.24 -10.83
C ASP A 253 -2.57 27.04 -10.91
N ARG A 254 -1.49 26.49 -10.35
CA ARG A 254 -0.15 27.08 -10.39
C ARG A 254 0.83 26.36 -11.31
N GLY A 255 0.31 25.62 -12.29
CA GLY A 255 1.12 24.92 -13.28
C GLY A 255 1.07 23.40 -13.20
N ARG A 256 2.19 22.73 -13.41
CA ARG A 256 2.26 21.29 -13.52
C ARG A 256 3.43 20.72 -12.74
N VAL A 257 3.15 19.75 -11.86
CA VAL A 257 4.18 18.97 -11.15
C VAL A 257 4.32 17.60 -11.79
N ILE A 258 5.54 17.13 -11.93
CA ILE A 258 5.87 15.79 -12.44
C ILE A 258 6.83 15.12 -11.46
N ILE A 259 6.51 13.89 -11.08
CA ILE A 259 7.47 12.95 -10.51
C ILE A 259 7.76 11.90 -11.58
N ASP A 260 9.02 11.82 -12.00
CA ASP A 260 9.50 10.87 -13.01
C ASP A 260 10.91 10.42 -12.59
N GLY A 261 11.11 9.11 -12.40
CA GLY A 261 12.33 8.60 -11.81
C GLY A 261 12.63 9.26 -10.46
N ASN A 262 13.81 9.84 -10.31
CA ASN A 262 14.25 10.50 -9.08
C ASN A 262 13.93 12.00 -9.02
N ASP A 263 13.30 12.54 -10.06
CA ASP A 263 13.05 13.97 -10.17
C ASP A 263 11.64 14.35 -9.68
N LEU A 264 11.55 15.51 -9.04
CA LEU A 264 10.33 16.25 -8.83
C LEU A 264 10.47 17.61 -9.49
N LEU A 265 9.74 17.79 -10.59
CA LEU A 265 9.80 18.99 -11.42
C LEU A 265 8.48 19.76 -11.35
N TRP A 266 8.55 21.06 -11.11
CA TRP A 266 7.39 21.93 -11.14
C TRP A 266 7.56 23.01 -12.22
N THR A 267 6.80 22.91 -13.29
CA THR A 267 6.63 23.99 -14.26
C THR A 267 5.59 24.95 -13.70
N ARG A 268 6.07 25.97 -12.96
CA ARG A 268 5.24 26.93 -12.24
C ARG A 268 4.83 28.08 -13.14
N THR A 269 3.54 28.44 -13.15
CA THR A 269 3.05 29.66 -13.84
C THR A 269 3.32 30.90 -12.99
N THR A 270 3.62 32.02 -13.65
CA THR A 270 3.89 33.32 -12.98
C THR A 270 2.69 33.86 -12.22
N ILE A 271 1.48 33.61 -12.73
CA ILE A 271 0.20 33.93 -12.09
C ILE A 271 -0.68 32.66 -12.06
N PRO A 272 -1.70 32.60 -11.20
CA PRO A 272 -2.67 31.49 -11.23
C PRO A 272 -3.32 31.34 -12.58
N LEU A 273 -3.50 30.11 -13.06
CA LEU A 273 -4.16 29.84 -14.33
C LEU A 273 -5.60 30.35 -14.34
N SER A 274 -6.31 30.21 -13.24
CA SER A 274 -7.66 30.75 -13.02
C SER A 274 -7.72 32.28 -13.16
N GLN A 275 -6.68 33.00 -12.76
CA GLN A 275 -6.56 34.44 -12.97
C GLN A 275 -6.30 34.77 -14.43
N HIS A 276 -5.33 34.10 -15.05
CA HIS A 276 -5.00 34.29 -16.47
C HIS A 276 -6.19 34.07 -17.39
N LEU A 277 -6.97 33.00 -17.14
CA LEU A 277 -8.19 32.69 -17.91
C LEU A 277 -9.23 33.83 -17.87
N ARG A 278 -9.34 34.55 -16.77
CA ARG A 278 -10.31 35.66 -16.61
C ARG A 278 -9.80 36.99 -17.12
N GLU A 279 -8.51 37.27 -17.01
CA GLU A 279 -7.93 38.60 -17.21
C GLU A 279 -7.23 38.76 -18.57
N SER A 280 -6.87 37.66 -19.22
CA SER A 280 -6.22 37.68 -20.52
C SER A 280 -7.09 38.33 -21.59
N LYS A 281 -6.51 39.29 -22.34
CA LYS A 281 -7.14 39.93 -23.48
C LYS A 281 -6.90 39.22 -24.79
N GLY A 282 -5.98 38.25 -24.84
CA GLY A 282 -5.62 37.49 -26.03
C GLY A 282 -6.19 36.08 -25.99
N GLY A 283 -6.82 35.60 -27.07
CA GLY A 283 -7.46 34.29 -27.11
C GLY A 283 -6.49 33.09 -27.11
N PHE A 284 -5.21 33.30 -27.36
CA PHE A 284 -4.19 32.24 -27.48
C PHE A 284 -2.97 32.47 -26.58
N THR A 285 -3.09 33.37 -25.60
CA THR A 285 -2.01 33.66 -24.66
C THR A 285 -1.94 32.61 -23.56
N GLN A 286 -0.75 32.38 -23.03
CA GLN A 286 -0.49 31.54 -21.86
C GLN A 286 0.32 32.35 -20.84
N PRO A 287 0.20 32.08 -19.53
CA PRO A 287 1.08 32.69 -18.56
C PRO A 287 2.52 32.22 -18.75
N ASP A 288 3.48 33.10 -18.51
CA ASP A 288 4.88 32.71 -18.47
C ASP A 288 5.11 31.66 -17.37
N THR A 289 6.15 30.84 -17.56
CA THR A 289 6.46 29.74 -16.65
C THR A 289 7.91 29.76 -16.19
N TRP A 290 8.15 29.19 -15.01
CA TRP A 290 9.46 28.83 -14.50
C TRP A 290 9.57 27.33 -14.35
N GLU A 291 10.72 26.77 -14.63
CA GLU A 291 11.04 25.41 -14.27
C GLU A 291 11.72 25.39 -12.90
N VAL A 292 11.13 24.69 -11.96
CA VAL A 292 11.63 24.50 -10.63
C VAL A 292 11.94 23.02 -10.42
N ARG A 293 13.21 22.66 -10.34
CA ARG A 293 13.62 21.35 -9.85
C ARG A 293 13.54 21.38 -8.33
N VAL A 294 12.53 20.71 -7.77
CA VAL A 294 12.35 20.66 -6.32
C VAL A 294 13.40 19.71 -5.73
N PRO A 295 14.22 20.16 -4.77
CA PRO A 295 15.27 19.31 -4.22
C PRO A 295 14.67 18.17 -3.39
N VAL A 296 14.89 16.96 -3.85
CA VAL A 296 14.56 15.70 -3.17
C VAL A 296 15.73 14.74 -3.40
N SER A 297 15.99 13.85 -2.45
CA SER A 297 17.07 12.87 -2.58
C SER A 297 16.76 11.59 -1.83
N GLY A 298 17.20 10.46 -2.39
CA GLY A 298 17.01 9.14 -1.82
C GLY A 298 15.57 8.64 -1.92
N ILE A 299 15.31 7.53 -1.25
CA ILE A 299 14.02 6.83 -1.24
C ILE A 299 13.37 6.82 0.16
N GLY A 300 13.95 7.55 1.12
CA GLY A 300 13.54 7.51 2.52
C GLY A 300 13.99 6.24 3.24
N GLY A 301 13.60 6.11 4.50
CA GLY A 301 13.97 4.95 5.33
C GLY A 301 13.12 3.70 5.09
N GLN A 302 12.12 3.79 4.23
CA GLN A 302 11.24 2.67 3.81
C GLN A 302 10.69 1.88 5.00
N HIS A 303 10.71 0.55 4.95
CA HIS A 303 10.21 -0.33 6.03
C HIS A 303 10.87 -0.04 7.40
N ASN A 304 12.17 0.28 7.42
CA ASN A 304 12.86 0.59 8.68
C ASN A 304 12.32 1.87 9.32
N GLU A 305 12.01 2.90 8.53
CA GLU A 305 11.47 4.16 9.04
C GLU A 305 10.05 3.97 9.59
N VAL A 306 9.22 3.12 8.94
CA VAL A 306 7.90 2.77 9.47
C VAL A 306 8.04 2.01 10.79
N LEU A 307 8.96 1.05 10.90
CA LEU A 307 9.22 0.33 12.14
C LEU A 307 9.72 1.26 13.26
N VAL A 308 10.63 2.20 12.95
CA VAL A 308 11.09 3.22 13.92
C VAL A 308 9.91 4.08 14.37
N ASN A 309 9.10 4.57 13.44
CA ASN A 309 7.93 5.37 13.76
C ASN A 309 6.90 4.58 14.59
N PHE A 310 6.67 3.30 14.28
CA PHE A 310 5.80 2.44 15.07
C PHE A 310 6.31 2.27 16.52
N VAL A 311 7.61 2.05 16.70
CA VAL A 311 8.23 1.97 18.03
C VAL A 311 8.08 3.30 18.79
N ASP A 312 8.32 4.41 18.12
CA ASP A 312 8.16 5.76 18.70
C ASP A 312 6.70 6.03 19.10
N ALA A 313 5.74 5.60 18.28
CA ALA A 313 4.32 5.71 18.62
C ALA A 313 3.96 4.87 19.85
N VAL A 314 4.48 3.64 19.95
CA VAL A 314 4.25 2.75 21.10
C VAL A 314 4.87 3.28 22.38
N LEU A 315 6.08 3.81 22.33
CA LEU A 315 6.84 4.22 23.53
C LEU A 315 6.60 5.66 23.94
N GLU A 316 6.31 6.55 22.99
CA GLU A 316 6.29 8.00 23.19
C GLU A 316 4.98 8.66 22.74
N GLY A 317 4.06 7.90 22.10
CA GLY A 317 2.80 8.44 21.60
C GLY A 317 2.97 9.36 20.38
N LYS A 318 4.06 9.19 19.59
CA LYS A 318 4.25 9.96 18.35
C LYS A 318 3.19 9.62 17.32
N GLU A 319 2.91 10.56 16.43
CA GLU A 319 1.99 10.37 15.31
C GLU A 319 2.50 9.28 14.36
N LEU A 320 1.57 8.44 13.89
CA LEU A 320 1.88 7.38 12.94
C LEU A 320 2.05 7.93 11.53
N LEU A 321 3.06 7.46 10.82
CA LEU A 321 3.22 7.66 9.37
C LEU A 321 2.10 6.99 8.57
N GLY A 322 1.66 5.83 9.02
CA GLY A 322 0.62 5.01 8.41
C GLY A 322 -0.37 4.49 9.44
N PRO A 323 -1.34 5.32 9.92
CA PRO A 323 -2.44 4.81 10.72
C PRO A 323 -3.20 3.75 9.94
N ALA A 324 -3.42 2.56 10.53
CA ALA A 324 -4.10 1.48 9.81
C ALA A 324 -5.56 1.81 9.44
N SER A 325 -6.19 2.76 10.16
CA SER A 325 -7.51 3.26 9.81
C SER A 325 -7.56 3.96 8.44
N GLU A 326 -6.45 4.43 7.91
CA GLU A 326 -6.37 4.99 6.56
C GLU A 326 -6.24 3.91 5.48
N GLY A 327 -5.82 2.70 5.85
CA GLY A 327 -5.61 1.58 4.93
C GLY A 327 -6.86 1.16 4.16
N ILE A 328 -8.03 1.34 4.76
CA ILE A 328 -9.30 1.09 4.10
C ILE A 328 -9.46 1.91 2.81
N ASN A 329 -8.92 3.13 2.74
CA ASN A 329 -9.05 3.99 1.56
C ASN A 329 -8.33 3.41 0.35
N GLY A 330 -7.10 2.92 0.52
CA GLY A 330 -6.33 2.27 -0.55
C GLY A 330 -7.00 0.97 -1.02
N VAL A 331 -7.51 0.16 -0.07
CA VAL A 331 -8.27 -1.05 -0.37
C VAL A 331 -9.56 -0.73 -1.09
N GLU A 332 -10.35 0.24 -0.62
CA GLU A 332 -11.60 0.66 -1.25
C GLU A 332 -11.37 1.18 -2.67
N LEU A 333 -10.29 1.93 -2.89
CA LEU A 333 -9.94 2.45 -4.22
C LEU A 333 -9.61 1.31 -5.20
N GLY A 334 -8.82 0.32 -4.77
CA GLY A 334 -8.55 -0.90 -5.55
C GLY A 334 -9.82 -1.71 -5.81
N ASN A 335 -10.66 -1.89 -4.78
CA ASN A 335 -11.97 -2.56 -4.93
C ASN A 335 -12.87 -1.78 -5.91
N ALA A 336 -12.89 -0.45 -5.88
CA ALA A 336 -13.69 0.36 -6.80
C ALA A 336 -13.27 0.16 -8.26
N MET A 337 -11.97 0.11 -8.54
CA MET A 337 -11.47 -0.18 -9.89
C MET A 337 -11.88 -1.59 -10.33
N LEU A 338 -11.71 -2.58 -9.46
CA LEU A 338 -12.06 -3.96 -9.75
C LEU A 338 -13.57 -4.13 -9.96
N MET A 339 -14.41 -3.61 -9.05
CA MET A 339 -15.87 -3.68 -9.16
C MET A 339 -16.40 -2.93 -10.37
N SER A 340 -15.83 -1.77 -10.71
CA SER A 340 -16.20 -1.04 -11.93
C SER A 340 -15.97 -1.88 -13.18
N ALA A 341 -14.85 -2.62 -13.25
CA ALA A 341 -14.55 -3.50 -14.36
C ALA A 341 -15.49 -4.73 -14.40
N LEU A 342 -15.67 -5.42 -13.28
CA LEU A 342 -16.51 -6.62 -13.17
C LEU A 342 -17.99 -6.32 -13.44
N TRP A 343 -18.50 -5.24 -12.87
CA TRP A 343 -19.89 -4.82 -13.06
C TRP A 343 -20.13 -4.02 -14.35
N ASN A 344 -19.06 -3.72 -15.07
CA ASN A 344 -19.07 -2.92 -16.31
C ASN A 344 -19.82 -1.59 -16.17
N LYS A 345 -19.64 -0.89 -15.05
CA LYS A 345 -20.30 0.42 -14.79
C LYS A 345 -19.36 1.36 -14.05
N THR A 346 -19.66 2.66 -14.09
CA THR A 346 -19.08 3.62 -13.15
C THR A 346 -19.62 3.32 -11.76
N VAL A 347 -18.72 3.26 -10.76
CA VAL A 347 -19.07 3.09 -9.35
C VAL A 347 -18.90 4.41 -8.62
N GLU A 348 -19.72 4.64 -7.62
CA GLU A 348 -19.62 5.79 -6.71
C GLU A 348 -18.99 5.33 -5.38
N LEU A 349 -18.21 6.21 -4.75
CA LEU A 349 -17.65 5.99 -3.44
C LEU A 349 -18.41 6.83 -2.39
N PRO A 350 -18.55 6.31 -1.16
CA PRO A 350 -18.07 5.01 -0.70
C PRO A 350 -18.81 3.81 -1.30
N LEU A 351 -18.09 2.69 -1.52
CA LEU A 351 -18.69 1.45 -2.00
C LEU A 351 -19.61 0.83 -0.94
N ASP A 352 -20.61 0.11 -1.41
CA ASP A 352 -21.39 -0.81 -0.57
C ASP A 352 -20.53 -2.04 -0.22
N SER A 353 -20.15 -2.15 1.06
CA SER A 353 -19.27 -3.20 1.57
C SER A 353 -19.85 -4.59 1.42
N GLU A 354 -21.18 -4.76 1.60
CA GLU A 354 -21.86 -6.06 1.46
C GLU A 354 -21.87 -6.52 0.01
N ALA A 355 -22.14 -5.62 -0.94
CA ALA A 355 -22.11 -5.91 -2.36
C ALA A 355 -20.69 -6.31 -2.83
N VAL A 356 -19.66 -5.62 -2.35
CA VAL A 356 -18.26 -5.96 -2.62
C VAL A 356 -17.92 -7.33 -2.07
N GLU A 357 -18.23 -7.61 -0.81
CA GLU A 357 -17.97 -8.90 -0.18
C GLU A 357 -18.71 -10.04 -0.89
N ALA A 358 -19.95 -9.83 -1.30
CA ALA A 358 -20.72 -10.82 -2.06
C ALA A 358 -20.03 -11.16 -3.40
N GLN A 359 -19.51 -10.14 -4.11
CA GLN A 359 -18.76 -10.35 -5.34
C GLN A 359 -17.48 -11.15 -5.09
N TYR A 360 -16.74 -10.84 -4.02
CA TYR A 360 -15.54 -11.63 -3.66
C TYR A 360 -15.89 -13.08 -3.32
N ARG A 361 -16.97 -13.35 -2.59
CA ARG A 361 -17.42 -14.73 -2.33
C ARG A 361 -17.73 -15.50 -3.62
N GLU A 362 -18.35 -14.84 -4.60
CA GLU A 362 -18.59 -15.45 -5.92
C GLU A 362 -17.28 -15.78 -6.64
N LEU A 363 -16.31 -14.85 -6.65
CA LEU A 363 -15.01 -15.05 -7.27
C LEU A 363 -14.20 -16.16 -6.57
N ILE A 364 -14.20 -16.20 -5.24
CA ILE A 364 -13.56 -17.25 -4.44
C ILE A 364 -14.17 -18.62 -4.77
N GLY A 365 -15.50 -18.71 -4.90
CA GLY A 365 -16.20 -19.95 -5.24
C GLY A 365 -15.85 -20.48 -6.64
N LYS A 366 -15.35 -19.64 -7.53
CA LYS A 366 -14.88 -19.98 -8.89
C LYS A 366 -13.37 -20.14 -8.99
N SER A 367 -12.65 -19.84 -7.90
CA SER A 367 -11.19 -19.85 -7.89
C SER A 367 -10.61 -21.22 -8.12
N ARG A 368 -9.57 -21.30 -8.96
CA ARG A 368 -8.91 -22.55 -9.30
C ARG A 368 -7.74 -22.78 -8.34
N HIS A 369 -7.70 -23.93 -7.71
CA HIS A 369 -6.58 -24.32 -6.86
C HIS A 369 -5.30 -24.51 -7.70
N LYS A 370 -4.21 -23.80 -7.34
CA LYS A 370 -2.89 -24.00 -7.95
C LYS A 370 -2.06 -24.94 -7.07
N PRO A 371 -1.34 -25.90 -7.66
CA PRO A 371 -0.39 -26.72 -6.90
C PRO A 371 0.72 -25.84 -6.32
N LYS A 372 1.13 -26.12 -5.08
CA LYS A 372 2.25 -25.45 -4.43
C LYS A 372 3.57 -25.87 -5.08
N PHE A 373 4.13 -25.03 -5.94
CA PHE A 373 5.52 -25.17 -6.37
C PHE A 373 6.41 -24.34 -5.44
N ARG A 374 7.43 -24.98 -4.85
CA ARG A 374 8.53 -24.25 -4.22
C ARG A 374 9.44 -23.76 -5.35
N ILE A 375 9.51 -22.47 -5.52
CA ILE A 375 10.53 -21.84 -6.34
C ILE A 375 11.51 -21.22 -5.35
N ASP A 376 12.79 -21.56 -5.50
CA ASP A 376 13.87 -20.92 -4.75
C ASP A 376 13.88 -19.44 -5.09
N SER A 377 13.57 -18.61 -4.10
CA SER A 377 13.33 -17.17 -4.25
C SER A 377 14.62 -16.35 -4.16
N GLY A 378 15.75 -16.84 -4.71
CA GLY A 378 17.04 -16.14 -4.66
C GLY A 378 17.03 -14.70 -5.19
N ASP A 379 15.91 -14.23 -5.76
CA ASP A 379 15.83 -12.94 -6.44
C ASP A 379 14.80 -11.96 -5.85
N PHE A 380 14.27 -12.23 -4.64
CA PHE A 380 13.24 -11.37 -4.05
C PHE A 380 13.74 -9.99 -3.64
N ASN A 381 15.04 -9.81 -3.40
CA ASN A 381 15.63 -8.50 -3.13
C ASN A 381 15.41 -7.52 -4.31
N ASN A 382 15.36 -8.02 -5.54
CA ASN A 382 15.08 -7.22 -6.73
C ASN A 382 13.58 -6.84 -6.86
N SER A 383 12.68 -7.49 -6.13
CA SER A 383 11.23 -7.17 -6.12
C SER A 383 10.91 -5.82 -5.48
N PHE A 384 11.79 -5.30 -4.62
CA PHE A 384 11.62 -4.04 -3.88
C PHE A 384 12.43 -2.90 -4.49
N ASN A 385 13.31 -3.19 -5.44
CA ASN A 385 14.33 -2.28 -5.96
C ASN A 385 13.95 -1.63 -7.29
N SER A 386 12.68 -1.57 -7.67
CA SER A 386 12.30 -0.91 -8.93
C SER A 386 12.70 0.57 -9.02
N LEU A 387 13.18 1.17 -7.91
CA LEU A 387 13.59 2.57 -7.83
C LEU A 387 15.01 2.80 -7.27
N ALA A 388 15.74 1.76 -6.81
CA ALA A 388 17.01 1.95 -6.09
C ALA A 388 18.27 1.95 -6.98
N ASP A 389 18.19 1.42 -8.21
CA ASP A 389 19.37 1.19 -9.07
C ASP A 389 19.15 1.64 -10.54
N LYS A 390 18.53 2.80 -10.77
CA LYS A 390 18.56 3.45 -12.10
C LYS A 390 18.99 4.89 -12.02
#